data_a34335dd5b46df81e382aa999c341f8e
#
_entry.id   a34335dd5b46df81e382aa999c341f8e
#
_cell.length_a   1.000
_cell.length_b   1.000
_cell.length_c   1.000
_cell.angle_alpha   90.00
_cell.angle_beta   90.00
_cell.angle_gamma   90.00
#
_symmetry.space_group_name_H-M   'P 1'
#
loop_
_entity.id
_entity.type
_entity.pdbx_description
1 polymer ?
#
loop_
_entity_poly.entity_id
_entity_poly.type
_entity_poly.pdbx_seq_one_letter_code
_entity_poly.pdbx_strand_id
1 'polypeptide(L)'
;MWEKYTTKPWVEQGIFKRIGECPTPWSCFVVAAREAFIDENEHDLAKMLGVINAKSASFKEIPHIEETLSSRYGIMIEDIVSWLNITAWSQHQLPVDELARVQKTLEELELIPSNLPSSQFLYNLDLP
;
A
#
# COMPACT_ATOMS: atom_id res chain seq x y z
N MET A 1 -2.68 16.02 4.34
CA MET A 1 -2.78 14.79 5.14
C MET A 1 -1.63 13.87 4.73
N TRP A 2 -0.94 13.25 5.68
CA TRP A 2 0.20 12.37 5.40
C TRP A 2 0.31 11.30 6.50
N GLU A 3 1.23 10.37 6.33
CA GLU A 3 1.43 9.25 7.23
C GLU A 3 1.86 9.71 8.65
N LYS A 4 1.38 9.00 9.68
CA LYS A 4 1.48 9.38 11.10
C LYS A 4 2.92 9.46 11.61
N TYR A 5 3.72 8.47 11.31
CA TYR A 5 5.06 8.32 11.88
C TYR A 5 6.09 9.20 11.16
N THR A 6 5.97 9.37 9.86
CA THR A 6 6.84 10.27 9.08
C THR A 6 6.63 11.75 9.41
N THR A 7 5.42 12.12 9.84
CA THR A 7 5.12 13.51 10.23
C THR A 7 5.31 13.78 11.72
N LYS A 8 5.52 12.75 12.55
CA LYS A 8 5.67 12.87 13.99
C LYS A 8 6.79 13.82 14.41
N PRO A 9 8.01 13.79 13.84
CA PRO A 9 9.08 14.71 14.22
C PRO A 9 8.72 16.20 14.06
N TRP A 10 7.92 16.52 13.04
CA TRP A 10 7.45 17.91 12.82
C TRP A 10 6.40 18.35 13.84
N VAL A 11 5.60 17.39 14.32
CA VAL A 11 4.65 17.64 15.42
C VAL A 11 5.39 17.87 16.73
N GLU A 12 6.40 17.07 17.03
CA GLU A 12 7.21 17.18 18.25
C GLU A 12 8.01 18.49 18.29
N GLN A 13 8.46 18.98 17.15
CA GLN A 13 9.10 20.28 17.01
C GLN A 13 8.11 21.47 17.04
N GLY A 14 6.80 21.20 17.13
CA GLY A 14 5.77 22.24 17.15
C GLY A 14 5.53 22.92 15.80
N ILE A 15 6.11 22.40 14.70
CA ILE A 15 5.93 22.92 13.34
C ILE A 15 4.55 22.53 12.81
N PHE A 16 4.12 21.29 13.08
CA PHE A 16 2.79 20.80 12.75
C PHE A 16 1.97 20.57 14.01
N LYS A 17 0.64 20.72 13.87
CA LYS A 17 -0.32 20.34 14.90
C LYS A 17 -1.16 19.17 14.40
N ARG A 18 -1.17 18.07 15.16
CA ARG A 18 -2.07 16.96 14.88
C ARG A 18 -3.49 17.33 15.28
N ILE A 19 -4.44 17.22 14.35
CA ILE A 19 -5.86 17.53 14.56
C ILE A 19 -6.72 16.26 14.58
N GLY A 20 -6.19 15.11 14.13
CA GLY A 20 -6.88 13.83 14.11
C GLY A 20 -6.15 12.81 13.27
N GLU A 21 -6.71 11.61 13.24
CA GLU A 21 -6.27 10.51 12.38
C GLU A 21 -7.46 10.06 11.51
N CYS A 22 -7.20 9.79 10.25
CA CYS A 22 -8.18 9.28 9.30
C CYS A 22 -7.64 7.97 8.72
N PRO A 23 -8.03 6.83 9.28
CA PRO A 23 -7.70 5.53 8.70
C PRO A 23 -8.32 5.41 7.32
N THR A 24 -7.57 4.89 6.35
CA THR A 24 -8.12 4.59 5.03
C THR A 24 -9.07 3.38 5.13
N PRO A 25 -10.25 3.44 4.51
CA PRO A 25 -11.24 2.35 4.59
C PRO A 25 -10.94 1.17 3.66
N TRP A 26 -9.85 1.22 2.89
CA TRP A 26 -9.38 0.19 1.95
C TRP A 26 -7.86 0.18 1.87
N SER A 27 -7.29 -0.78 1.14
CA SER A 27 -5.85 -0.89 0.91
C SER A 27 -5.28 0.37 0.28
N CYS A 28 -4.20 0.93 0.88
CA CYS A 28 -3.67 2.24 0.49
C CYS A 28 -2.80 2.21 -0.76
N PHE A 29 -2.16 1.08 -1.04
CA PHE A 29 -1.16 0.95 -2.09
C PHE A 29 -1.45 -0.27 -2.95
N VAL A 30 -1.33 -0.09 -4.25
CA VAL A 30 -1.48 -1.14 -5.25
C VAL A 30 -0.36 -1.03 -6.27
N VAL A 31 -0.06 -2.13 -6.95
CA VAL A 31 0.76 -2.11 -8.17
C VAL A 31 -0.19 -1.94 -9.34
N ALA A 32 0.02 -0.92 -10.14
CA ALA A 32 -0.75 -0.65 -11.33
C ALA A 32 0.15 -0.62 -12.56
N ALA A 33 -0.31 -1.19 -13.67
CA ALA A 33 0.38 -1.17 -14.94
C ALA A 33 -0.61 -0.81 -16.07
N ARG A 34 -0.11 -0.25 -17.15
CA ARG A 34 -0.92 0.00 -18.36
C ARG A 34 -1.15 -1.33 -19.08
N GLU A 35 -2.33 -1.51 -19.64
CA GLU A 35 -2.73 -2.71 -20.39
C GLU A 35 -1.68 -3.08 -21.47
N ALA A 36 -1.31 -2.14 -22.34
CA ALA A 36 -0.29 -2.38 -23.36
C ALA A 36 1.07 -2.84 -22.80
N PHE A 37 1.43 -2.42 -21.59
CA PHE A 37 2.66 -2.88 -20.95
C PHE A 37 2.49 -4.31 -20.39
N ILE A 38 1.31 -4.64 -19.89
CA ILE A 38 1.00 -5.99 -19.41
C ILE A 38 1.06 -6.97 -20.58
N ASP A 39 0.42 -6.65 -21.71
CA ASP A 39 0.37 -7.50 -22.91
C ASP A 39 1.77 -7.89 -23.42
N GLU A 40 2.73 -6.97 -23.31
CA GLU A 40 4.10 -7.20 -23.78
C GLU A 40 5.01 -7.83 -22.72
N ASN A 41 4.67 -7.72 -21.42
CA ASN A 41 5.58 -8.03 -20.31
C ASN A 41 4.94 -8.87 -19.19
N GLU A 42 3.84 -9.58 -19.45
CA GLU A 42 3.09 -10.32 -18.45
C GLU A 42 3.97 -11.24 -17.59
N HIS A 43 4.82 -12.02 -18.25
CA HIS A 43 5.72 -12.96 -17.57
C HIS A 43 6.73 -12.27 -16.63
N ASP A 44 7.28 -11.15 -17.04
CA ASP A 44 8.25 -10.40 -16.24
C ASP A 44 7.56 -9.67 -15.08
N LEU A 45 6.33 -9.19 -15.29
CA LEU A 45 5.49 -8.66 -14.22
C LEU A 45 5.16 -9.72 -13.17
N ALA A 46 4.77 -10.93 -13.59
CA ALA A 46 4.50 -12.03 -12.69
C ALA A 46 5.74 -12.39 -11.85
N LYS A 47 6.91 -12.49 -12.47
CA LYS A 47 8.18 -12.71 -11.76
C LYS A 47 8.50 -11.59 -10.77
N MET A 48 8.37 -10.33 -11.19
CA MET A 48 8.61 -9.17 -10.34
C MET A 48 7.70 -9.20 -9.11
N LEU A 49 6.41 -9.43 -9.29
CA LEU A 49 5.44 -9.52 -8.20
C LEU A 49 5.72 -10.72 -7.30
N GLY A 50 6.11 -11.86 -7.86
CA GLY A 50 6.55 -13.02 -7.07
C GLY A 50 7.72 -12.69 -6.14
N VAL A 51 8.74 -11.96 -6.64
CA VAL A 51 9.86 -11.49 -5.80
C VAL A 51 9.42 -10.51 -4.74
N ILE A 52 8.56 -9.54 -5.09
CA ILE A 52 8.03 -8.55 -4.14
C ILE A 52 7.23 -9.26 -3.04
N ASN A 53 6.35 -10.18 -3.40
CA ASN A 53 5.52 -10.93 -2.46
C ASN A 53 6.37 -11.78 -1.52
N ALA A 54 7.34 -12.52 -2.05
CA ALA A 54 8.26 -13.33 -1.23
C ALA A 54 9.06 -12.48 -0.23
N LYS A 55 9.53 -11.29 -0.66
CA LYS A 55 10.24 -10.37 0.23
C LYS A 55 9.33 -9.71 1.25
N SER A 56 8.13 -9.32 0.85
CA SER A 56 7.13 -8.74 1.76
C SER A 56 6.67 -9.74 2.82
N ALA A 57 6.50 -11.01 2.46
CA ALA A 57 6.12 -12.07 3.38
C ALA A 57 7.11 -12.23 4.54
N SER A 58 8.41 -12.17 4.24
CA SER A 58 9.49 -12.35 5.23
C SER A 58 10.08 -11.02 5.76
N PHE A 59 9.51 -9.87 5.38
CA PHE A 59 10.13 -8.57 5.67
C PHE A 59 10.32 -8.32 7.16
N LYS A 60 9.33 -8.69 7.99
CA LYS A 60 9.38 -8.49 9.44
C LYS A 60 10.31 -9.48 10.16
N GLU A 61 10.74 -10.54 9.48
CA GLU A 61 11.65 -11.56 10.00
C GLU A 61 13.12 -11.18 9.78
N ILE A 62 13.40 -10.10 9.06
CA ILE A 62 14.76 -9.59 8.85
C ILE A 62 15.34 -9.17 10.20
N PRO A 63 16.48 -9.74 10.64
CA PRO A 63 17.11 -9.36 11.88
C PRO A 63 17.40 -7.85 11.94
N HIS A 64 17.04 -7.21 13.05
CA HIS A 64 17.26 -5.78 13.29
C HIS A 64 16.64 -4.85 12.24
N ILE A 65 15.49 -5.25 11.67
CA ILE A 65 14.82 -4.45 10.63
C ILE A 65 14.42 -3.07 11.16
N GLU A 66 14.01 -2.99 12.43
CA GLU A 66 13.63 -1.74 13.09
C GLU A 66 14.80 -0.76 13.18
N GLU A 67 16.01 -1.24 13.48
CA GLU A 67 17.22 -0.41 13.53
C GLU A 67 17.61 0.07 12.13
N THR A 68 17.52 -0.83 11.14
CA THR A 68 17.78 -0.53 9.74
C THR A 68 16.85 0.56 9.21
N LEU A 69 15.56 0.43 9.48
CA LEU A 69 14.55 1.40 9.07
C LEU A 69 14.70 2.74 9.81
N SER A 70 14.96 2.68 11.13
CA SER A 70 15.20 3.87 11.93
C SER A 70 16.38 4.67 11.40
N SER A 71 17.51 4.00 11.16
CA SER A 71 18.71 4.63 10.60
C SER A 71 18.47 5.22 9.20
N ARG A 72 17.71 4.52 8.36
CA ARG A 72 17.45 4.94 6.97
C ARG A 72 16.51 6.13 6.86
N TYR A 73 15.49 6.19 7.71
CA TYR A 73 14.40 7.17 7.60
C TYR A 73 14.41 8.23 8.70
N GLY A 74 15.31 8.12 9.67
CA GLY A 74 15.39 9.08 10.78
C GLY A 74 14.17 9.04 11.70
N ILE A 75 13.49 7.88 11.81
CA ILE A 75 12.32 7.68 12.65
C ILE A 75 12.76 6.93 13.92
N MET A 76 12.19 7.27 15.06
CA MET A 76 12.47 6.60 16.34
C MET A 76 12.16 5.11 16.24
N ILE A 77 13.01 4.25 16.86
CA ILE A 77 12.85 2.79 16.80
C ILE A 77 11.47 2.36 17.32
N GLU A 78 10.99 2.96 18.40
CA GLU A 78 9.67 2.67 18.97
C GLU A 78 8.52 2.95 18.01
N ASP A 79 8.66 3.98 17.17
CA ASP A 79 7.70 4.33 16.13
C ASP A 79 7.76 3.34 14.97
N ILE A 80 8.96 2.91 14.59
CA ILE A 80 9.13 1.83 13.59
C ILE A 80 8.51 0.52 14.09
N VAL A 81 8.76 0.12 15.32
CA VAL A 81 8.14 -1.07 15.92
C VAL A 81 6.61 -0.95 15.90
N SER A 82 6.09 0.19 16.31
CA SER A 82 4.64 0.46 16.28
C SER A 82 4.07 0.39 14.87
N TRP A 83 4.77 0.96 13.89
CA TRP A 83 4.40 0.92 12.48
C TRP A 83 4.42 -0.51 11.91
N LEU A 84 5.48 -1.29 12.20
CA LEU A 84 5.58 -2.68 11.77
C LEU A 84 4.44 -3.55 12.33
N ASN A 85 4.01 -3.28 13.58
CA ASN A 85 2.91 -4.03 14.21
C ASN A 85 1.56 -3.82 13.53
N ILE A 86 1.30 -2.63 12.98
CA ILE A 86 0.03 -2.31 12.32
C ILE A 86 0.08 -2.47 10.80
N THR A 87 1.27 -2.61 10.22
CA THR A 87 1.44 -2.73 8.77
C THR A 87 1.36 -4.20 8.35
N ALA A 88 0.62 -4.46 7.28
CA ALA A 88 0.59 -5.77 6.61
C ALA A 88 0.74 -5.57 5.10
N TRP A 89 1.38 -6.51 4.45
CA TRP A 89 1.49 -6.57 3.00
C TRP A 89 0.69 -7.77 2.50
N SER A 90 -0.23 -7.49 1.56
CA SER A 90 -0.96 -8.57 0.88
C SER A 90 0.00 -9.37 0.01
N GLN A 91 -0.21 -10.69 0.00
CA GLN A 91 0.45 -11.61 -0.93
C GLN A 91 -0.48 -11.98 -2.10
N HIS A 92 -1.64 -11.35 -2.14
CA HIS A 92 -2.70 -11.66 -3.09
C HIS A 92 -3.02 -10.45 -3.96
N GLN A 93 -3.63 -10.73 -5.09
CA GLN A 93 -4.19 -9.69 -5.95
C GLN A 93 -5.32 -8.96 -5.23
N LEU A 94 -5.61 -7.73 -5.67
CA LEU A 94 -6.70 -6.93 -5.12
C LEU A 94 -8.04 -7.68 -5.28
N PRO A 95 -8.78 -7.94 -4.20
CA PRO A 95 -10.07 -8.59 -4.28
C PRO A 95 -11.10 -7.74 -5.06
N VAL A 96 -11.90 -8.40 -5.90
CA VAL A 96 -12.93 -7.74 -6.73
C VAL A 96 -13.93 -6.97 -5.87
N ASP A 97 -14.33 -7.53 -4.72
CA ASP A 97 -15.27 -6.90 -3.79
C ASP A 97 -14.67 -5.67 -3.09
N GLU A 98 -13.38 -5.64 -2.84
CA GLU A 98 -12.70 -4.45 -2.32
C GLU A 98 -12.70 -3.34 -3.38
N LEU A 99 -12.34 -3.65 -4.61
CA LEU A 99 -12.41 -2.67 -5.70
C LEU A 99 -13.83 -2.14 -5.92
N ALA A 100 -14.83 -3.02 -5.89
CA ALA A 100 -16.24 -2.62 -6.04
C ALA A 100 -16.69 -1.65 -4.93
N ARG A 101 -16.24 -1.86 -3.68
CA ARG A 101 -16.50 -0.92 -2.57
C ARG A 101 -15.85 0.45 -2.80
N VAL A 102 -14.60 0.46 -3.28
CA VAL A 102 -13.89 1.69 -3.64
C VAL A 102 -14.65 2.44 -4.73
N GLN A 103 -14.99 1.75 -5.82
CA GLN A 103 -15.74 2.34 -6.94
C GLN A 103 -17.06 2.93 -6.47
N LYS A 104 -17.86 2.18 -5.72
CA LYS A 104 -19.13 2.65 -5.19
C LYS A 104 -18.97 3.95 -4.38
N THR A 105 -17.97 4.00 -3.50
CA THR A 105 -17.71 5.21 -2.70
C THR A 105 -17.31 6.40 -3.58
N LEU A 106 -16.47 6.17 -4.59
CA LEU A 106 -16.04 7.24 -5.50
C LEU A 106 -17.18 7.72 -6.42
N GLU A 107 -18.08 6.82 -6.83
CA GLU A 107 -19.31 7.17 -7.55
C GLU A 107 -20.26 8.00 -6.69
N GLU A 108 -20.50 7.59 -5.43
CA GLU A 108 -21.34 8.34 -4.48
C GLU A 108 -20.78 9.73 -4.19
N LEU A 109 -19.47 9.92 -4.30
CA LEU A 109 -18.79 11.21 -4.15
C LEU A 109 -18.66 11.97 -5.48
N GLU A 110 -19.23 11.46 -6.57
CA GLU A 110 -19.15 12.04 -7.91
C GLU A 110 -17.70 12.26 -8.43
N LEU A 111 -16.75 11.45 -7.95
CA LEU A 111 -15.33 11.54 -8.34
C LEU A 111 -15.00 10.69 -9.57
N ILE A 112 -15.82 9.71 -9.88
CA ILE A 112 -15.71 8.88 -11.09
C ILE A 112 -17.10 8.71 -11.74
N PRO A 113 -17.16 8.43 -13.06
CA PRO A 113 -18.42 8.10 -13.72
C PRO A 113 -19.04 6.84 -13.12
N SER A 114 -20.36 6.81 -13.04
CA SER A 114 -21.11 5.61 -12.68
C SER A 114 -20.99 4.52 -13.74
N ASN A 115 -21.12 3.27 -13.32
CA ASN A 115 -21.15 2.08 -14.19
C ASN A 115 -19.82 1.73 -14.89
N LEU A 116 -18.69 2.05 -14.30
CA LEU A 116 -17.40 1.51 -14.75
C LEU A 116 -17.27 0.05 -14.31
N PRO A 117 -17.10 -0.92 -15.23
CA PRO A 117 -16.96 -2.32 -14.85
C PRO A 117 -15.64 -2.55 -14.12
N SER A 118 -15.69 -3.17 -12.94
CA SER A 118 -14.50 -3.48 -12.12
C SER A 118 -13.47 -4.32 -12.87
N SER A 119 -13.91 -5.14 -13.83
CA SER A 119 -13.03 -5.96 -14.67
C SER A 119 -12.05 -5.17 -15.53
N GLN A 120 -12.30 -3.90 -15.78
CA GLN A 120 -11.36 -3.03 -16.52
C GLN A 120 -10.16 -2.60 -15.69
N PHE A 121 -10.22 -2.76 -14.36
CA PHE A 121 -9.18 -2.31 -13.44
C PHE A 121 -8.43 -3.47 -12.77
N LEU A 122 -8.85 -4.70 -13.03
CA LEU A 122 -8.22 -5.89 -12.46
C LEU A 122 -7.62 -6.74 -13.58
N TYR A 123 -6.38 -7.09 -13.39
CA TYR A 123 -5.69 -8.04 -14.24
C TYR A 123 -5.22 -9.23 -13.39
N ASN A 124 -5.64 -10.42 -13.76
CA ASN A 124 -5.25 -11.64 -13.06
C ASN A 124 -3.95 -12.18 -13.67
N LEU A 125 -2.86 -12.05 -12.93
CA LEU A 125 -1.59 -12.66 -13.25
C LEU A 125 -1.47 -14.04 -12.60
N ASP A 126 -0.98 -15.02 -13.33
CA ASP A 126 -0.54 -16.29 -12.75
C ASP A 126 0.79 -16.04 -12.01
N LEU A 127 0.69 -15.84 -10.69
CA LEU A 127 1.86 -15.61 -9.84
C LEU A 127 2.53 -16.95 -9.52
N PRO A 128 3.88 -17.02 -9.57
CA PRO A 128 4.63 -18.23 -9.26
C PRO A 128 4.59 -18.63 -7.79
#